data_44ac7c61eb3926b68a5b8b3f5ae9c35b
#
_entry.id   44ac7c61eb3926b68a5b8b3f5ae9c35b
#
_cell.length_a   1.000
_cell.length_b   1.000
_cell.length_c   1.000
_cell.angle_alpha   90.00
_cell.angle_beta   90.00
_cell.angle_gamma   90.00
#
_symmetry.space_group_name_H-M   'P 1'
#
loop_
_entity.id
_entity.type
_entity.pdbx_description
1 polymer ?
#
loop_
_entity_poly.entity_id
_entity_poly.type
_entity_poly.pdbx_seq_one_letter_code
_entity_poly.pdbx_strand_id
1 'polypeptide(L)'
;MCWESICTLIEKNYLIDGSEEEILDCLYGVRFKYKKSKYLIEVREVFNASGKISIRREIDRFNSPLEVREWLVKNVKGMGYKEASHFLRNIGKGQDLVILDRHILKNLKLLNVIEKIPDSIPPKKYLELEQTMREFSKEIGIPLDHLDIVLWYK
;
A
#
# COMPACT_ATOMS: atom_id res chain seq x y z
N MET A 1 0.72 6.08 18.38
CA MET A 1 -0.26 4.98 18.61
C MET A 1 -0.07 3.80 17.62
N CYS A 2 -0.29 3.95 16.32
CA CYS A 2 -0.18 2.78 15.43
C CYS A 2 1.23 2.18 15.34
N TRP A 3 2.27 3.01 15.36
CA TRP A 3 3.66 2.56 15.36
C TRP A 3 4.05 1.82 16.64
N GLU A 4 3.67 2.34 17.79
CA GLU A 4 3.87 1.68 19.10
C GLU A 4 3.24 0.28 19.15
N SER A 5 2.03 0.13 18.60
CA SER A 5 1.37 -1.18 18.47
C SER A 5 2.19 -2.16 17.61
N ILE A 6 2.77 -1.68 16.50
CA ILE A 6 3.62 -2.51 15.65
C ILE A 6 4.92 -2.90 16.38
N CYS A 7 5.56 -1.97 17.10
CA CYS A 7 6.74 -2.30 17.90
C CYS A 7 6.43 -3.38 18.94
N THR A 8 5.32 -3.25 19.65
CA THR A 8 4.87 -4.25 20.63
C THR A 8 4.63 -5.62 20.00
N LEU A 9 4.00 -5.66 18.82
CA LEU A 9 3.77 -6.92 18.07
C LEU A 9 5.10 -7.57 17.65
N ILE A 10 6.10 -6.78 17.26
CA ILE A 10 7.44 -7.26 16.89
C ILE A 10 8.17 -7.78 18.12
N GLU A 11 8.23 -7.00 19.20
CA GLU A 11 8.91 -7.37 20.45
C GLU A 11 8.40 -8.68 21.05
N LYS A 12 7.08 -8.90 20.98
CA LYS A 12 6.42 -10.12 21.45
C LYS A 12 6.41 -11.27 20.43
N ASN A 13 7.00 -11.07 19.27
CA ASN A 13 6.94 -12.00 18.13
C ASN A 13 5.52 -12.32 17.61
N TYR A 14 4.52 -11.54 17.99
CA TYR A 14 3.11 -11.80 17.64
C TYR A 14 2.77 -11.58 16.17
N LEU A 15 3.65 -10.93 15.40
CA LEU A 15 3.51 -10.89 13.94
C LEU A 15 3.75 -12.26 13.29
N ILE A 16 4.47 -13.15 13.95
CA ILE A 16 4.85 -14.49 13.43
C ILE A 16 3.91 -15.56 13.96
N ASP A 17 3.70 -15.63 15.28
CA ASP A 17 3.06 -16.75 15.97
C ASP A 17 1.93 -16.36 16.93
N GLY A 18 1.70 -15.06 17.19
CA GLY A 18 0.66 -14.61 18.11
C GLY A 18 -0.76 -15.01 17.65
N SER A 19 -1.64 -15.30 18.60
CA SER A 19 -3.07 -15.53 18.35
C SER A 19 -3.80 -14.25 17.92
N GLU A 20 -5.02 -14.39 17.42
CA GLU A 20 -5.85 -13.22 17.07
C GLU A 20 -6.10 -12.32 18.30
N GLU A 21 -6.32 -12.91 19.48
CA GLU A 21 -6.55 -12.20 20.73
C GLU A 21 -5.30 -11.40 21.17
N GLU A 22 -4.12 -12.02 21.16
CA GLU A 22 -2.85 -11.36 21.50
C GLU A 22 -2.53 -10.20 20.55
N ILE A 23 -2.79 -10.36 19.25
CA ILE A 23 -2.65 -9.28 18.27
C ILE A 23 -3.65 -8.17 18.55
N LEU A 24 -4.92 -8.51 18.83
CA LEU A 24 -5.99 -7.55 19.09
C LEU A 24 -5.68 -6.68 20.31
N ASP A 25 -5.13 -7.28 21.37
CA ASP A 25 -4.73 -6.57 22.58
C ASP A 25 -3.61 -5.54 22.32
N CYS A 26 -2.65 -5.89 21.45
CA CYS A 26 -1.61 -4.96 21.04
C CYS A 26 -2.12 -3.82 20.15
N LEU A 27 -3.28 -3.97 19.48
CA LEU A 27 -3.88 -2.97 18.61
C LEU A 27 -4.80 -1.97 19.36
N TYR A 28 -4.56 -1.74 20.64
CA TYR A 28 -5.33 -0.76 21.41
C TYR A 28 -5.26 0.64 20.79
N GLY A 29 -6.43 1.26 20.60
CA GLY A 29 -6.55 2.59 19.97
C GLY A 29 -6.32 2.62 18.45
N VAL A 30 -6.04 1.48 17.82
CA VAL A 30 -5.89 1.39 16.37
C VAL A 30 -7.27 1.30 15.68
N ARG A 31 -7.52 2.16 14.70
CA ARG A 31 -8.77 2.14 13.94
C ARG A 31 -8.94 0.79 13.21
N PHE A 32 -10.15 0.22 13.28
CA PHE A 32 -10.50 -1.08 12.69
C PHE A 32 -9.68 -2.26 13.22
N LYS A 33 -9.28 -2.23 14.49
CA LYS A 33 -8.44 -3.25 15.11
C LYS A 33 -8.93 -4.70 14.92
N TYR A 34 -10.24 -4.95 15.03
CA TYR A 34 -10.85 -6.28 14.83
C TYR A 34 -10.68 -6.84 13.41
N LYS A 35 -10.73 -5.98 12.40
CA LYS A 35 -10.43 -6.39 11.02
C LYS A 35 -8.94 -6.59 10.80
N LYS A 36 -8.12 -5.72 11.37
CA LYS A 36 -6.67 -5.78 11.21
C LYS A 36 -6.06 -6.99 11.90
N SER A 37 -6.54 -7.40 13.08
CA SER A 37 -6.08 -8.63 13.74
C SER A 37 -6.31 -9.84 12.84
N LYS A 38 -7.52 -9.99 12.29
CA LYS A 38 -7.83 -11.06 11.32
C LYS A 38 -6.96 -11.02 10.08
N TYR A 39 -6.78 -9.83 9.49
CA TYR A 39 -5.94 -9.67 8.29
C TYR A 39 -4.46 -10.00 8.56
N LEU A 40 -3.95 -9.74 9.76
CA LEU A 40 -2.59 -10.15 10.14
C LEU A 40 -2.44 -11.67 10.25
N ILE A 41 -3.46 -12.37 10.73
CA ILE A 41 -3.47 -13.84 10.71
C ILE A 41 -3.49 -14.35 9.26
N GLU A 42 -4.41 -13.86 8.45
CA GLU A 42 -4.55 -14.29 7.06
C GLU A 42 -3.27 -14.01 6.23
N VAL A 43 -2.63 -12.86 6.44
CA VAL A 43 -1.40 -12.51 5.70
C VAL A 43 -0.22 -13.43 6.03
N ARG A 44 -0.18 -13.99 7.24
CA ARG A 44 0.81 -15.03 7.58
C ARG A 44 0.66 -16.25 6.68
N GLU A 45 -0.57 -16.71 6.47
CA GLU A 45 -0.88 -17.85 5.59
C GLU A 45 -0.38 -17.58 4.16
N VAL A 46 -0.65 -16.37 3.66
CA VAL A 46 -0.24 -15.96 2.31
C VAL A 46 1.29 -15.99 2.11
N PHE A 47 2.04 -15.59 3.14
CA PHE A 47 3.50 -15.51 3.06
C PHE A 47 4.22 -16.70 3.71
N ASN A 48 3.48 -17.69 4.24
CA ASN A 48 4.07 -18.88 4.84
C ASN A 48 4.44 -19.88 3.75
N ALA A 49 5.72 -20.10 3.60
CA ALA A 49 6.25 -21.13 2.71
C ALA A 49 7.05 -22.15 3.54
N SER A 50 6.49 -23.36 3.69
CA SER A 50 7.15 -24.45 4.42
C SER A 50 7.53 -24.10 5.88
N GLY A 51 6.61 -23.44 6.59
CA GLY A 51 6.79 -23.05 8.00
C GLY A 51 7.65 -21.80 8.22
N LYS A 52 8.04 -21.09 7.17
CA LYS A 52 8.79 -19.84 7.26
C LYS A 52 8.11 -18.72 6.49
N ILE A 53 7.82 -17.63 7.18
CA ILE A 53 7.26 -16.41 6.55
C ILE A 53 8.34 -15.72 5.73
N SER A 54 8.07 -15.52 4.44
CA SER A 54 8.99 -14.84 3.53
C SER A 54 8.25 -14.00 2.49
N ILE A 55 8.07 -12.72 2.81
CA ILE A 55 7.48 -11.73 1.89
C ILE A 55 8.38 -11.55 0.66
N ARG A 56 9.69 -11.48 0.85
CA ARG A 56 10.67 -11.29 -0.23
C ARG A 56 10.55 -12.37 -1.30
N ARG A 57 10.44 -13.63 -0.90
CA ARG A 57 10.31 -14.77 -1.80
C ARG A 57 9.11 -14.63 -2.73
N GLU A 58 7.97 -14.18 -2.21
CA GLU A 58 6.76 -14.00 -3.02
C GLU A 58 6.88 -12.81 -3.97
N ILE A 59 7.49 -11.71 -3.52
CA ILE A 59 7.69 -10.50 -4.35
C ILE A 59 8.69 -10.77 -5.48
N ASP A 60 9.77 -11.50 -5.21
CA ASP A 60 10.85 -11.75 -6.19
C ASP A 60 10.46 -12.78 -7.27
N ARG A 61 9.23 -13.33 -7.23
CA ARG A 61 8.66 -14.18 -8.31
C ARG A 61 8.21 -13.38 -9.52
N PHE A 62 8.06 -12.07 -9.39
CA PHE A 62 7.51 -11.20 -10.42
C PHE A 62 8.61 -10.34 -11.05
N ASN A 63 8.45 -10.05 -12.34
CA ASN A 63 9.42 -9.27 -13.09
C ASN A 63 9.16 -7.75 -13.04
N SER A 64 7.95 -7.33 -12.68
CA SER A 64 7.60 -5.91 -12.63
C SER A 64 6.88 -5.51 -11.33
N PRO A 65 7.05 -4.25 -10.86
CA PRO A 65 6.31 -3.71 -9.73
C PRO A 65 4.79 -3.75 -9.92
N LEU A 66 4.31 -3.60 -11.16
CA LEU A 66 2.89 -3.67 -11.49
C LEU A 66 2.31 -5.06 -11.22
N GLU A 67 3.02 -6.12 -11.63
CA GLU A 67 2.60 -7.51 -11.36
C GLU A 67 2.59 -7.81 -9.86
N VAL A 68 3.61 -7.36 -9.12
CA VAL A 68 3.63 -7.49 -7.66
C VAL A 68 2.44 -6.78 -7.03
N ARG A 69 2.13 -5.56 -7.45
CA ARG A 69 1.00 -4.79 -6.94
C ARG A 69 -0.32 -5.52 -7.18
N GLU A 70 -0.56 -6.00 -8.40
CA GLU A 70 -1.77 -6.76 -8.73
C GLU A 70 -1.91 -8.00 -7.84
N TRP A 71 -0.81 -8.73 -7.65
CA TRP A 71 -0.80 -9.89 -6.81
C TRP A 71 -1.08 -9.53 -5.33
N LEU A 72 -0.47 -8.49 -4.80
CA LEU A 72 -0.71 -8.00 -3.43
C LEU A 72 -2.17 -7.61 -3.22
N VAL A 73 -2.75 -6.82 -4.13
CA VAL A 73 -4.14 -6.38 -4.05
C VAL A 73 -5.11 -7.55 -4.07
N LYS A 74 -4.80 -8.59 -4.84
CA LYS A 74 -5.63 -9.80 -4.97
C LYS A 74 -5.51 -10.74 -3.76
N ASN A 75 -4.33 -10.88 -3.18
CA ASN A 75 -4.04 -11.93 -2.20
C ASN A 75 -3.91 -11.43 -0.76
N VAL A 76 -3.66 -10.13 -0.53
CA VAL A 76 -3.49 -9.56 0.81
C VAL A 76 -4.74 -8.76 1.19
N LYS A 77 -5.55 -9.31 2.07
CA LYS A 77 -6.77 -8.64 2.53
C LYS A 77 -6.48 -7.29 3.21
N GLY A 78 -7.28 -6.30 2.86
CA GLY A 78 -7.15 -4.94 3.38
C GLY A 78 -6.07 -4.10 2.69
N MET A 79 -5.39 -4.65 1.70
CA MET A 79 -4.43 -3.93 0.86
C MET A 79 -5.07 -3.55 -0.47
N GLY A 80 -5.32 -2.26 -0.67
CA GLY A 80 -5.75 -1.70 -1.96
C GLY A 80 -4.57 -1.26 -2.82
N TYR A 81 -4.85 -0.71 -4.01
CA TYR A 81 -3.82 -0.21 -4.93
C TYR A 81 -2.90 0.83 -4.28
N LYS A 82 -3.46 1.76 -3.53
CA LYS A 82 -2.70 2.81 -2.82
C LYS A 82 -1.74 2.20 -1.79
N GLU A 83 -2.24 1.30 -0.95
CA GLU A 83 -1.45 0.65 0.10
C GLU A 83 -0.35 -0.24 -0.52
N ALA A 84 -0.66 -0.98 -1.58
CA ALA A 84 0.30 -1.82 -2.29
C ALA A 84 1.38 -0.99 -2.99
N SER A 85 1.01 0.11 -3.66
CA SER A 85 1.97 1.05 -4.26
C SER A 85 2.90 1.66 -3.21
N HIS A 86 2.33 2.08 -2.06
CA HIS A 86 3.11 2.66 -0.96
C HIS A 86 4.08 1.64 -0.35
N PHE A 87 3.61 0.41 -0.12
CA PHE A 87 4.47 -0.68 0.36
C PHE A 87 5.64 -0.94 -0.60
N LEU A 88 5.36 -1.08 -1.91
CA LEU A 88 6.39 -1.34 -2.91
C LEU A 88 7.39 -0.19 -3.02
N ARG A 89 6.94 1.05 -2.89
CA ARG A 89 7.83 2.21 -2.84
C ARG A 89 8.77 2.15 -1.64
N ASN A 90 8.26 1.84 -0.46
CA ASN A 90 9.04 1.78 0.77
C ASN A 90 10.14 0.71 0.75
N ILE A 91 9.96 -0.34 -0.06
CA ILE A 91 10.98 -1.38 -0.27
C ILE A 91 11.84 -1.18 -1.52
N GLY A 92 11.76 0.01 -2.16
CA GLY A 92 12.56 0.35 -3.34
C GLY A 92 12.09 -0.28 -4.66
N LYS A 93 10.85 -0.77 -4.72
CA LYS A 93 10.26 -1.40 -5.92
C LYS A 93 9.06 -0.60 -6.49
N GLY A 94 9.05 0.72 -6.32
CA GLY A 94 7.89 1.55 -6.67
C GLY A 94 8.09 2.58 -7.78
N GLN A 95 9.13 2.48 -8.60
CA GLN A 95 9.50 3.50 -9.58
C GLN A 95 8.38 3.89 -10.56
N ASP A 96 7.57 2.91 -11.01
CA ASP A 96 6.49 3.11 -11.97
C ASP A 96 5.10 3.16 -11.31
N LEU A 97 5.03 3.25 -9.99
CA LEU A 97 3.79 3.24 -9.23
C LEU A 97 3.49 4.61 -8.64
N VAL A 98 2.21 4.96 -8.63
CA VAL A 98 1.70 6.19 -8.00
C VAL A 98 1.02 5.86 -6.68
N ILE A 99 1.13 6.75 -5.70
CA ILE A 99 0.39 6.70 -4.45
C ILE A 99 -0.71 7.76 -4.51
N LEU A 100 -1.89 7.37 -5.03
CA LEU A 100 -3.03 8.26 -5.14
C LEU A 100 -3.76 8.41 -3.80
N ASP A 101 -3.35 9.38 -3.02
CA ASP A 101 -4.09 9.80 -1.83
C ASP A 101 -4.95 11.05 -2.10
N ARG A 102 -5.72 11.48 -1.09
CA ARG A 102 -6.59 12.66 -1.23
C ARG A 102 -5.81 13.95 -1.44
N HIS A 103 -4.59 14.03 -0.95
CA HIS A 103 -3.73 15.21 -1.09
C HIS A 103 -3.23 15.32 -2.54
N ILE A 104 -2.74 14.23 -3.08
CA ILE A 104 -2.32 14.14 -4.49
C ILE A 104 -3.49 14.48 -5.42
N LEU A 105 -4.67 13.90 -5.20
CA LEU A 105 -5.85 14.22 -6.02
C LEU A 105 -6.27 15.69 -5.96
N LYS A 106 -6.15 16.33 -4.80
CA LYS A 106 -6.40 17.78 -4.69
C LYS A 106 -5.42 18.58 -5.55
N ASN A 107 -4.14 18.24 -5.51
CA ASN A 107 -3.13 18.94 -6.29
C ASN A 107 -3.29 18.68 -7.79
N LEU A 108 -3.60 17.46 -8.21
CA LEU A 108 -3.93 17.17 -9.61
C LEU A 108 -5.13 17.98 -10.11
N LYS A 109 -6.15 18.19 -9.27
CA LYS A 109 -7.27 19.07 -9.61
C LYS A 109 -6.85 20.54 -9.70
N LEU A 110 -6.04 21.04 -8.76
CA LEU A 110 -5.53 22.41 -8.78
C LEU A 110 -4.70 22.72 -10.04
N LEU A 111 -3.98 21.70 -10.53
CA LEU A 111 -3.19 21.78 -11.75
C LEU A 111 -4.00 21.52 -13.03
N ASN A 112 -5.31 21.34 -12.92
CA ASN A 112 -6.22 20.98 -14.02
C ASN A 112 -5.86 19.67 -14.75
N VAL A 113 -5.11 18.78 -14.10
CA VAL A 113 -4.79 17.43 -14.62
C VAL A 113 -6.00 16.52 -14.54
N ILE A 114 -6.86 16.72 -13.55
CA ILE A 114 -8.17 16.06 -13.42
C ILE A 114 -9.26 17.10 -13.21
N GLU A 115 -10.44 16.88 -13.79
CA GLU A 115 -11.58 17.80 -13.68
C GLU A 115 -12.17 17.84 -12.27
N LYS A 116 -12.31 16.69 -11.62
CA LYS A 116 -12.88 16.57 -10.28
C LYS A 116 -12.21 15.48 -9.45
N ILE A 117 -12.20 15.67 -8.14
CA ILE A 117 -11.79 14.65 -7.20
C ILE A 117 -12.92 13.63 -7.09
N PRO A 118 -12.69 12.33 -7.36
CA PRO A 118 -13.72 11.31 -7.22
C PRO A 118 -14.07 11.04 -5.75
N ASP A 119 -15.33 10.76 -5.47
CA ASP A 119 -15.81 10.41 -4.13
C ASP A 119 -15.23 9.08 -3.64
N SER A 120 -15.05 8.13 -4.55
CA SER A 120 -14.41 6.83 -4.33
C SER A 120 -13.48 6.47 -5.47
N ILE A 121 -12.47 5.67 -5.17
CA ILE A 121 -11.45 5.25 -6.15
C ILE A 121 -11.46 3.71 -6.24
N PRO A 122 -12.43 3.11 -6.96
CA PRO A 122 -12.39 1.68 -7.24
C PRO A 122 -11.17 1.34 -8.13
N PRO A 123 -10.77 0.07 -8.22
CA PRO A 123 -9.57 -0.36 -8.94
C PRO A 123 -9.42 0.23 -10.35
N LYS A 124 -10.47 0.15 -11.16
CA LYS A 124 -10.47 0.73 -12.52
C LYS A 124 -10.16 2.23 -12.49
N LYS A 125 -10.83 2.98 -11.61
CA LYS A 125 -10.63 4.43 -11.49
C LYS A 125 -9.22 4.79 -10.98
N TYR A 126 -8.65 3.94 -10.12
CA TYR A 126 -7.27 4.12 -9.69
C TYR A 126 -6.29 4.04 -10.86
N LEU A 127 -6.43 3.01 -11.69
CA LEU A 127 -5.57 2.80 -12.86
C LEU A 127 -5.73 3.92 -13.92
N GLU A 128 -6.96 4.40 -14.14
CA GLU A 128 -7.22 5.57 -15.01
C GLU A 128 -6.48 6.82 -14.51
N LEU A 129 -6.61 7.14 -13.23
CA LEU A 129 -5.95 8.30 -12.63
C LEU A 129 -4.42 8.16 -12.62
N GLU A 130 -3.93 6.96 -12.37
CA GLU A 130 -2.49 6.66 -12.46
C GLU A 130 -1.97 6.90 -13.86
N GLN A 131 -2.71 6.47 -14.89
CA GLN A 131 -2.34 6.72 -16.29
C GLN A 131 -2.35 8.22 -16.62
N THR A 132 -3.36 8.96 -16.20
CA THR A 132 -3.42 10.42 -16.36
C THR A 132 -2.23 11.11 -15.71
N MET A 133 -1.87 10.70 -14.50
CA MET A 133 -0.71 11.25 -13.80
C MET A 133 0.62 10.88 -14.49
N ARG A 134 0.69 9.69 -15.08
CA ARG A 134 1.85 9.23 -15.87
C ARG A 134 2.04 10.06 -17.13
N GLU A 135 0.96 10.40 -17.83
CA GLU A 135 1.00 11.28 -19.00
C GLU A 135 1.44 12.67 -18.62
N PHE A 136 0.86 13.25 -17.59
CA PHE A 136 1.27 14.54 -17.05
C PHE A 136 2.75 14.57 -16.61
N SER A 137 3.22 13.53 -15.94
CA SER A 137 4.63 13.37 -15.55
C SER A 137 5.58 13.46 -16.76
N LYS A 138 5.22 12.83 -17.87
CA LYS A 138 5.98 12.89 -19.13
C LYS A 138 5.96 14.28 -19.75
N GLU A 139 4.82 14.96 -19.77
CA GLU A 139 4.67 16.30 -20.33
C GLU A 139 5.54 17.34 -19.60
N ILE A 140 5.61 17.25 -18.28
CA ILE A 140 6.38 18.20 -17.47
C ILE A 140 7.84 17.77 -17.22
N GLY A 141 8.21 16.56 -17.69
CA GLY A 141 9.58 16.04 -17.56
C GLY A 141 10.01 15.67 -16.13
N ILE A 142 9.06 15.42 -15.21
CA ILE A 142 9.33 14.99 -13.84
C ILE A 142 9.03 13.49 -13.72
N PRO A 143 9.98 12.64 -13.27
CA PRO A 143 9.73 11.21 -13.07
C PRO A 143 8.52 10.96 -12.17
N LEU A 144 7.75 9.91 -12.48
CA LEU A 144 6.46 9.63 -11.85
C LEU A 144 6.55 9.43 -10.32
N ASP A 145 7.60 8.77 -9.87
CA ASP A 145 7.89 8.53 -8.45
C ASP A 145 8.38 9.79 -7.70
N HIS A 146 8.92 10.77 -8.42
CA HIS A 146 9.26 12.08 -7.86
C HIS A 146 8.04 13.01 -7.85
N LEU A 147 7.17 12.90 -8.83
CA LEU A 147 6.02 13.78 -8.99
C LEU A 147 5.05 13.70 -7.81
N ASP A 148 4.75 12.53 -7.30
CA ASP A 148 3.84 12.42 -6.16
C ASP A 148 4.47 12.95 -4.87
N ILE A 149 5.81 12.86 -4.70
CA ILE A 149 6.52 13.49 -3.58
C ILE A 149 6.42 15.02 -3.68
N VAL A 150 6.66 15.58 -4.87
CA VAL A 150 6.53 17.03 -5.13
C VAL A 150 5.10 17.50 -4.84
N LEU A 151 4.10 16.76 -5.30
CA LEU A 151 2.70 17.09 -5.07
C LEU A 151 2.27 16.91 -3.60
N TRP A 152 2.95 16.07 -2.84
CA TRP A 152 2.65 15.85 -1.44
C TRP A 152 3.24 16.91 -0.51
N TYR A 153 4.34 17.54 -0.90
CA TYR A 153 5.12 18.47 -0.06
C TYR A 153 4.51 19.88 0.11
N LYS A 154 3.35 20.18 -0.50
CA LYS A 154 2.71 21.50 -0.38
C LYS A 154 1.90 21.66 0.89
#